data_8bee3bc0f5263ee52ce3ebef0b8b7a0b
#
_entry.id   8bee3bc0f5263ee52ce3ebef0b8b7a0b
#
_cell.length_a   1.000
_cell.length_b   1.000
_cell.length_c   1.000
_cell.angle_alpha   90.00
_cell.angle_beta   90.00
_cell.angle_gamma   90.00
#
_symmetry.space_group_name_H-M   'P 1'
#
loop_
_entity.id
_entity.type
_entity.pdbx_description
1 polymer ?
#
loop_
_entity_poly.entity_id
_entity_poly.type
_entity_poly.pdbx_seq_one_letter_code
_entity_poly.pdbx_strand_id
1 'polypeptide(L)'
;LQADLKDTPTDAVLLAKQRIAVQEENIRLLEEQLRTARNRFEAGASSNFEVLRAEVSLANGRPPLIEARNAYRIAVEELRQVMGVSAKASGDSAAVPEFIGSLEVTPTEMPALSDALSAARANRPELQRIAKLVDAGEQQVRAARSGYQPQLEAFGAYDWVRGGPTTAWNDRRDGWTAGVQAQWSIFDGRATAGKVAQSKSQLAQTRLTLDETALAIEVQVRRAHSSLQEAWEMVESTGKVVEQAVEALRLANARNDAGAATQLDVLTSQVALTEAR
;
A
#
# COMPACT_ATOMS: atom_id res chain seq x y z
N LEU A 1 -7.74 -2.48 5.74
CA LEU A 1 -7.58 -2.61 4.25
C LEU A 1 -7.55 -1.26 3.54
N GLN A 2 -7.79 -0.13 4.20
CA GLN A 2 -7.72 1.21 3.59
C GLN A 2 -6.47 2.03 3.96
N ALA A 3 -5.55 1.50 4.75
CA ALA A 3 -4.39 2.26 5.24
C ALA A 3 -3.07 1.98 4.50
N ASP A 4 -3.03 0.97 3.62
CA ASP A 4 -1.86 0.67 2.76
C ASP A 4 -2.01 1.21 1.34
N LEU A 5 -2.97 2.12 1.13
CA LEU A 5 -3.28 2.72 -0.17
C LEU A 5 -2.33 3.88 -0.57
N LYS A 6 -1.20 4.07 0.12
CA LYS A 6 -0.23 5.12 -0.26
C LYS A 6 0.55 4.82 -1.53
N ASP A 7 0.54 3.56 -1.98
CA ASP A 7 1.09 3.15 -3.27
C ASP A 7 0.14 2.10 -3.88
N THR A 8 -1.08 2.51 -4.22
CA THR A 8 -1.88 1.60 -5.04
C THR A 8 -1.16 1.44 -6.37
N PRO A 9 -0.93 0.21 -6.84
CA PRO A 9 -0.32 -0.02 -8.16
C PRO A 9 -1.06 0.73 -9.27
N THR A 10 -2.33 1.05 -9.05
CA THR A 10 -3.16 1.86 -9.95
C THR A 10 -2.67 3.31 -10.04
N ASP A 11 -2.34 3.94 -8.90
CA ASP A 11 -1.85 5.32 -8.87
C ASP A 11 -0.46 5.43 -9.49
N ALA A 12 0.38 4.40 -9.28
CA ALA A 12 1.69 4.30 -9.93
C ALA A 12 1.56 4.23 -11.46
N VAL A 13 0.58 3.48 -11.99
CA VAL A 13 0.30 3.40 -13.43
C VAL A 13 -0.20 4.74 -13.97
N LEU A 14 -1.12 5.42 -13.25
CA LEU A 14 -1.62 6.74 -13.65
C LEU A 14 -0.51 7.80 -13.63
N LEU A 15 0.34 7.81 -12.62
CA LEU A 15 1.50 8.69 -12.53
C LEU A 15 2.48 8.44 -13.68
N ALA A 16 2.79 7.19 -13.99
CA ALA A 16 3.67 6.84 -15.10
C ALA A 16 3.06 7.27 -16.46
N LYS A 17 1.72 7.15 -16.62
CA LYS A 17 1.01 7.65 -17.80
C LYS A 17 1.11 9.18 -17.92
N GLN A 18 0.96 9.92 -16.82
CA GLN A 18 1.13 11.37 -16.79
C GLN A 18 2.56 11.80 -17.16
N ARG A 19 3.57 11.09 -16.63
CA ARG A 19 4.98 11.36 -17.00
C ARG A 19 5.25 11.17 -18.48
N ILE A 20 4.64 10.17 -19.15
CA ILE A 20 4.73 10.02 -20.59
C ILE A 20 4.17 11.26 -21.28
N ALA A 21 2.97 11.71 -20.89
CA ALA A 21 2.34 12.89 -21.51
C ALA A 21 3.19 14.15 -21.38
N VAL A 22 3.81 14.38 -20.21
CA VAL A 22 4.73 15.51 -19.98
C VAL A 22 5.96 15.41 -20.89
N GLN A 23 6.55 14.22 -21.04
CA GLN A 23 7.74 14.04 -21.88
C GLN A 23 7.39 14.12 -23.39
N GLU A 24 6.24 13.64 -23.80
CA GLU A 24 5.77 13.79 -25.18
C GLU A 24 5.52 15.27 -25.54
N GLU A 25 4.94 16.04 -24.62
CA GLU A 25 4.77 17.48 -24.82
C GLU A 25 6.14 18.19 -24.88
N ASN A 26 7.10 17.81 -24.04
CA ASN A 26 8.47 18.33 -24.10
C ASN A 26 9.12 18.04 -25.46
N ILE A 27 9.04 16.82 -25.97
CA ILE A 27 9.55 16.48 -27.30
C ILE A 27 8.89 17.33 -28.38
N ARG A 28 7.57 17.50 -28.33
CA ARG A 28 6.83 18.34 -29.29
C ARG A 28 7.36 19.78 -29.32
N LEU A 29 7.57 20.36 -28.15
CA LEU A 29 8.13 21.71 -28.03
C LEU A 29 9.55 21.79 -28.58
N LEU A 30 10.42 20.79 -28.31
CA LEU A 30 11.79 20.74 -28.85
C LEU A 30 11.80 20.57 -30.39
N GLU A 31 10.86 19.81 -30.96
CA GLU A 31 10.69 19.68 -32.42
C GLU A 31 10.25 21.02 -33.07
N GLU A 32 9.35 21.74 -32.43
CA GLU A 32 8.92 23.09 -32.88
C GLU A 32 10.08 24.08 -32.83
N GLN A 33 10.89 24.03 -31.78
CA GLN A 33 12.11 24.87 -31.68
C GLN A 33 13.12 24.55 -32.75
N LEU A 34 13.39 23.26 -33.02
CA LEU A 34 14.28 22.87 -34.09
C LEU A 34 13.78 23.34 -35.45
N ARG A 35 12.46 23.21 -35.72
CA ARG A 35 11.85 23.73 -36.95
C ARG A 35 12.03 25.24 -37.06
N THR A 36 11.82 25.99 -35.99
CA THR A 36 12.00 27.45 -35.98
C THR A 36 13.46 27.82 -36.20
N ALA A 37 14.41 27.12 -35.56
CA ALA A 37 15.84 27.38 -35.74
C ALA A 37 16.28 27.11 -37.20
N ARG A 38 15.78 26.06 -37.85
CA ARG A 38 16.06 25.79 -39.26
C ARG A 38 15.50 26.85 -40.18
N ASN A 39 14.24 27.25 -40.00
CA ASN A 39 13.62 28.32 -40.80
C ASN A 39 14.37 29.64 -40.68
N ARG A 40 14.82 30.02 -39.48
CA ARG A 40 15.63 31.21 -39.27
C ARG A 40 17.02 31.12 -39.91
N PHE A 41 17.64 29.97 -39.88
CA PHE A 41 18.91 29.73 -40.55
C PHE A 41 18.77 29.83 -42.08
N GLU A 42 17.76 29.20 -42.67
CA GLU A 42 17.46 29.28 -44.11
C GLU A 42 17.16 30.70 -44.56
N ALA A 43 16.53 31.50 -43.71
CA ALA A 43 16.31 32.96 -43.93
C ALA A 43 17.55 33.82 -43.69
N GLY A 44 18.69 33.24 -43.28
CA GLY A 44 19.91 33.96 -42.95
C GLY A 44 19.85 34.75 -41.65
N ALA A 45 18.84 34.53 -40.82
CA ALA A 45 18.58 35.25 -39.59
C ALA A 45 19.18 34.57 -38.34
N SER A 46 19.76 33.37 -38.45
CA SER A 46 20.43 32.67 -37.36
C SER A 46 21.65 31.87 -37.84
N SER A 47 22.48 31.43 -36.89
CA SER A 47 23.68 30.67 -37.19
C SER A 47 23.40 29.16 -37.22
N ASN A 48 24.22 28.39 -37.95
CA ASN A 48 24.15 26.91 -37.93
C ASN A 48 24.38 26.34 -36.52
N PHE A 49 25.05 27.08 -35.65
CA PHE A 49 25.23 26.69 -34.23
C PHE A 49 23.90 26.56 -33.49
N GLU A 50 22.95 27.46 -33.74
CA GLU A 50 21.60 27.40 -33.13
C GLU A 50 20.82 26.16 -33.59
N VAL A 51 20.93 25.79 -34.86
CA VAL A 51 20.33 24.58 -35.41
C VAL A 51 20.90 23.33 -34.73
N LEU A 52 22.25 23.22 -34.67
CA LEU A 52 22.94 22.11 -34.02
C LEU A 52 22.57 22.00 -32.52
N ARG A 53 22.45 23.14 -31.86
CA ARG A 53 22.05 23.17 -30.45
C ARG A 53 20.62 22.67 -30.24
N ALA A 54 19.68 23.05 -31.10
CA ALA A 54 18.32 22.57 -31.04
C ALA A 54 18.22 21.05 -31.35
N GLU A 55 19.07 20.55 -32.30
CA GLU A 55 19.17 19.13 -32.59
C GLU A 55 19.70 18.34 -31.38
N VAL A 56 20.75 18.83 -30.70
CA VAL A 56 21.27 18.22 -29.46
C VAL A 56 20.22 18.23 -28.36
N SER A 57 19.48 19.34 -28.20
CA SER A 57 18.40 19.43 -27.21
C SER A 57 17.30 18.40 -27.46
N LEU A 58 16.87 18.24 -28.71
CA LEU A 58 15.88 17.22 -29.09
C LEU A 58 16.43 15.79 -28.87
N ALA A 59 17.70 15.55 -29.20
CA ALA A 59 18.31 14.26 -28.96
C ALA A 59 18.36 13.92 -27.48
N ASN A 60 18.70 14.88 -26.60
CA ASN A 60 18.74 14.73 -25.16
C ASN A 60 17.34 14.62 -24.51
N GLY A 61 16.29 15.11 -25.16
CA GLY A 61 14.93 14.97 -24.69
C GLY A 61 14.33 13.55 -24.89
N ARG A 62 14.89 12.74 -25.81
CA ARG A 62 14.36 11.39 -26.12
C ARG A 62 14.56 10.36 -25.02
N PRO A 63 15.73 10.25 -24.34
CA PRO A 63 15.95 9.27 -23.29
C PRO A 63 14.92 9.34 -22.15
N PRO A 64 14.57 10.50 -21.58
CA PRO A 64 13.54 10.60 -20.55
C PRO A 64 12.17 10.06 -21.00
N LEU A 65 11.79 10.22 -22.26
CA LEU A 65 10.56 9.65 -22.80
C LEU A 65 10.63 8.10 -22.85
N ILE A 66 11.79 7.55 -23.25
CA ILE A 66 12.02 6.10 -23.28
C ILE A 66 11.93 5.53 -21.85
N GLU A 67 12.54 6.20 -20.88
CA GLU A 67 12.48 5.83 -19.46
C GLU A 67 11.04 5.89 -18.93
N ALA A 68 10.29 6.95 -19.22
CA ALA A 68 8.90 7.09 -18.81
C ALA A 68 8.02 5.96 -19.37
N ARG A 69 8.19 5.62 -20.65
CA ARG A 69 7.49 4.51 -21.29
C ARG A 69 7.85 3.16 -20.70
N ASN A 70 9.12 2.97 -20.29
CA ASN A 70 9.55 1.74 -19.62
C ASN A 70 8.96 1.66 -18.21
N ALA A 71 8.99 2.77 -17.45
CA ALA A 71 8.39 2.83 -16.12
C ALA A 71 6.89 2.50 -16.15
N TYR A 72 6.15 3.00 -17.15
CA TYR A 72 4.74 2.64 -17.34
C TYR A 72 4.54 1.13 -17.56
N ARG A 73 5.38 0.49 -18.40
CA ARG A 73 5.29 -0.97 -18.62
C ARG A 73 5.54 -1.75 -17.34
N ILE A 74 6.54 -1.34 -16.55
CA ILE A 74 6.85 -1.97 -15.25
C ILE A 74 5.69 -1.80 -14.29
N ALA A 75 5.14 -0.59 -14.14
CA ALA A 75 3.99 -0.33 -13.26
C ALA A 75 2.76 -1.16 -13.63
N VAL A 76 2.51 -1.39 -14.92
CA VAL A 76 1.43 -2.27 -15.39
C VAL A 76 1.68 -3.72 -14.99
N GLU A 77 2.91 -4.22 -15.08
CA GLU A 77 3.23 -5.60 -14.67
C GLU A 77 3.14 -5.77 -13.14
N GLU A 78 3.55 -4.77 -12.36
CA GLU A 78 3.37 -4.76 -10.90
C GLU A 78 1.89 -4.78 -10.51
N LEU A 79 1.05 -4.00 -11.20
CA LEU A 79 -0.39 -4.04 -11.00
C LEU A 79 -0.98 -5.41 -11.34
N ARG A 80 -0.56 -6.03 -12.44
CA ARG A 80 -0.96 -7.41 -12.80
C ARG A 80 -0.58 -8.42 -11.73
N GLN A 81 0.62 -8.29 -11.18
CA GLN A 81 1.08 -9.14 -10.07
C GLN A 81 0.16 -9.03 -8.85
N VAL A 82 -0.19 -7.82 -8.45
CA VAL A 82 -1.08 -7.59 -7.30
C VAL A 82 -2.50 -8.11 -7.57
N MET A 83 -2.99 -7.98 -8.80
CA MET A 83 -4.29 -8.53 -9.21
C MET A 83 -4.28 -10.06 -9.38
N GLY A 84 -3.13 -10.71 -9.35
CA GLY A 84 -3.00 -12.15 -9.58
C GLY A 84 -3.28 -12.58 -11.03
N VAL A 85 -3.19 -11.64 -12.00
CA VAL A 85 -3.44 -11.92 -13.41
C VAL A 85 -2.14 -12.36 -14.08
N SER A 86 -2.07 -13.66 -14.46
CA SER A 86 -0.92 -14.20 -15.18
C SER A 86 -0.89 -13.75 -16.63
N ALA A 87 0.27 -13.33 -17.13
CA ALA A 87 0.49 -12.99 -18.54
C ALA A 87 0.19 -14.16 -19.50
N LYS A 88 0.25 -15.41 -19.03
CA LYS A 88 -0.09 -16.61 -19.80
C LYS A 88 -1.60 -16.82 -20.05
N ALA A 89 -2.45 -16.17 -19.25
CA ALA A 89 -3.91 -16.29 -19.38
C ALA A 89 -4.49 -15.40 -20.50
N SER A 90 -3.72 -14.44 -20.96
CA SER A 90 -4.11 -13.54 -22.05
C SER A 90 -3.10 -13.77 -23.17
N GLY A 91 -3.44 -14.54 -24.19
CA GLY A 91 -2.53 -14.86 -25.30
C GLY A 91 -1.65 -13.68 -25.75
N ASP A 92 -0.69 -13.91 -26.62
CA ASP A 92 0.43 -13.03 -27.04
C ASP A 92 0.05 -11.57 -27.46
N SER A 93 -1.19 -11.17 -27.26
CA SER A 93 -1.77 -9.84 -27.47
C SER A 93 -2.66 -9.43 -26.29
N ALA A 94 -2.14 -9.55 -25.07
CA ALA A 94 -2.83 -8.94 -23.93
C ALA A 94 -2.79 -7.42 -24.11
N ALA A 95 -3.83 -6.87 -24.73
CA ALA A 95 -4.06 -5.45 -24.76
C ALA A 95 -3.89 -4.92 -23.32
N VAL A 96 -2.95 -4.00 -23.14
CA VAL A 96 -2.79 -3.32 -21.86
C VAL A 96 -4.14 -2.69 -21.56
N PRO A 97 -4.82 -3.04 -20.46
CA PRO A 97 -6.12 -2.45 -20.16
C PRO A 97 -5.98 -0.93 -20.13
N GLU A 98 -6.93 -0.23 -20.71
CA GLU A 98 -6.94 1.22 -20.66
C GLU A 98 -7.28 1.66 -19.23
N PHE A 99 -6.31 2.27 -18.55
CA PHE A 99 -6.51 2.81 -17.22
C PHE A 99 -7.21 4.16 -17.33
N ILE A 100 -8.47 4.20 -16.86
CA ILE A 100 -9.28 5.40 -16.79
C ILE A 100 -9.17 5.94 -15.37
N GLY A 101 -8.75 7.18 -15.22
CA GLY A 101 -8.63 7.86 -13.95
C GLY A 101 -7.89 9.18 -14.11
N SER A 102 -8.06 10.07 -13.14
CA SER A 102 -7.31 11.32 -13.02
C SER A 102 -6.64 11.38 -11.65
N LEU A 103 -5.42 11.87 -11.60
CA LEU A 103 -4.72 12.21 -10.36
C LEU A 103 -5.09 13.60 -9.87
N GLU A 104 -6.05 14.28 -10.52
CA GLU A 104 -6.55 15.56 -10.04
C GLU A 104 -7.22 15.41 -8.69
N VAL A 105 -6.61 15.99 -7.67
CA VAL A 105 -7.15 15.99 -6.32
C VAL A 105 -8.16 17.12 -6.21
N THR A 106 -9.44 16.75 -6.08
CA THR A 106 -10.44 17.73 -5.66
C THR A 106 -10.15 18.12 -4.21
N PRO A 107 -10.07 19.41 -3.88
CA PRO A 107 -9.84 19.86 -2.51
C PRO A 107 -10.93 19.31 -1.59
N THR A 108 -10.62 18.29 -0.82
CA THR A 108 -11.47 17.78 0.25
C THR A 108 -10.97 18.38 1.56
N GLU A 109 -11.89 18.84 2.43
CA GLU A 109 -11.51 19.34 3.74
C GLU A 109 -10.69 18.29 4.49
N MET A 110 -9.55 18.71 5.05
CA MET A 110 -8.71 17.84 5.83
C MET A 110 -9.46 17.42 7.10
N PRO A 111 -9.61 16.10 7.38
CA PRO A 111 -10.26 15.65 8.58
C PRO A 111 -9.49 16.11 9.83
N ALA A 112 -10.20 16.53 10.87
CA ALA A 112 -9.55 16.86 12.14
C ALA A 112 -8.80 15.65 12.70
N LEU A 113 -7.62 15.87 13.26
CA LEU A 113 -6.79 14.79 13.84
C LEU A 113 -7.53 14.01 14.92
N SER A 114 -8.36 14.70 15.74
CA SER A 114 -9.21 14.08 16.77
C SER A 114 -10.16 13.05 16.18
N ASP A 115 -10.79 13.39 15.05
CA ASP A 115 -11.79 12.53 14.41
C ASP A 115 -11.12 11.32 13.74
N ALA A 116 -9.96 11.53 13.11
CA ALA A 116 -9.15 10.45 12.56
C ALA A 116 -8.67 9.46 13.64
N LEU A 117 -8.24 9.95 14.81
CA LEU A 117 -7.84 9.12 15.95
C LEU A 117 -9.03 8.34 16.53
N SER A 118 -10.19 8.99 16.69
CA SER A 118 -11.39 8.33 17.21
C SER A 118 -11.89 7.25 16.26
N ALA A 119 -11.94 7.54 14.95
CA ALA A 119 -12.31 6.58 13.93
C ALA A 119 -11.34 5.38 13.86
N ALA A 120 -10.03 5.62 13.99
CA ALA A 120 -9.04 4.56 14.01
C ALA A 120 -9.23 3.63 15.22
N ARG A 121 -9.45 4.18 16.42
CA ARG A 121 -9.69 3.38 17.62
C ARG A 121 -10.96 2.53 17.52
N ALA A 122 -12.00 3.05 16.88
CA ALA A 122 -13.26 2.33 16.73
C ALA A 122 -13.21 1.24 15.63
N ASN A 123 -12.53 1.51 14.51
CA ASN A 123 -12.67 0.69 13.30
C ASN A 123 -11.46 -0.19 12.99
N ARG A 124 -10.31 -0.01 13.66
CA ARG A 124 -9.11 -0.80 13.36
C ARG A 124 -9.29 -2.28 13.76
N PRO A 125 -9.23 -3.22 12.79
CA PRO A 125 -9.45 -4.63 13.06
C PRO A 125 -8.36 -5.24 13.94
N GLU A 126 -7.14 -4.68 13.95
CA GLU A 126 -6.05 -5.12 14.81
C GLU A 126 -6.39 -4.97 16.29
N LEU A 127 -7.00 -3.83 16.69
CA LEU A 127 -7.44 -3.60 18.07
C LEU A 127 -8.57 -4.54 18.46
N GLN A 128 -9.54 -4.73 17.57
CA GLN A 128 -10.66 -5.65 17.80
C GLN A 128 -10.15 -7.10 17.96
N ARG A 129 -9.20 -7.52 17.13
CA ARG A 129 -8.57 -8.84 17.23
C ARG A 129 -7.87 -9.04 18.58
N ILE A 130 -7.05 -8.08 19.02
CA ILE A 130 -6.32 -8.21 20.29
C ILE A 130 -7.28 -8.12 21.47
N ALA A 131 -8.34 -7.30 21.41
CA ALA A 131 -9.39 -7.28 22.44
C ALA A 131 -10.05 -8.67 22.59
N LYS A 132 -10.32 -9.38 21.48
CA LYS A 132 -10.82 -10.75 21.53
C LYS A 132 -9.81 -11.75 22.11
N LEU A 133 -8.49 -11.52 21.91
CA LEU A 133 -7.48 -12.34 22.58
C LEU A 133 -7.41 -12.06 24.08
N VAL A 134 -7.67 -10.84 24.54
CA VAL A 134 -7.83 -10.52 25.97
C VAL A 134 -9.04 -11.26 26.54
N ASP A 135 -10.21 -11.23 25.88
CA ASP A 135 -11.40 -11.98 26.29
C ASP A 135 -11.07 -13.49 26.40
N ALA A 136 -10.37 -14.05 25.39
CA ALA A 136 -9.94 -15.45 25.40
C ALA A 136 -8.98 -15.75 26.57
N GLY A 137 -8.03 -14.85 26.86
CA GLY A 137 -7.11 -14.96 27.98
C GLY A 137 -7.84 -14.97 29.33
N GLU A 138 -8.91 -14.18 29.48
CA GLU A 138 -9.76 -14.20 30.69
C GLU A 138 -10.46 -15.55 30.86
N GLN A 139 -10.98 -16.13 29.77
CA GLN A 139 -11.56 -17.49 29.82
C GLN A 139 -10.49 -18.55 30.14
N GLN A 140 -9.26 -18.39 29.63
CA GLN A 140 -8.14 -19.27 29.94
C GLN A 140 -7.81 -19.26 31.43
N VAL A 141 -7.84 -18.08 32.07
CA VAL A 141 -7.67 -17.98 33.54
C VAL A 141 -8.81 -18.67 34.27
N ARG A 142 -10.06 -18.56 33.80
CA ARG A 142 -11.22 -19.28 34.37
C ARG A 142 -11.04 -20.80 34.22
N ALA A 143 -10.63 -21.25 33.01
CA ALA A 143 -10.35 -22.67 32.75
C ALA A 143 -9.21 -23.20 33.65
N ALA A 144 -8.13 -22.43 33.85
CA ALA A 144 -7.06 -22.83 34.77
C ALA A 144 -7.55 -22.95 36.24
N ARG A 145 -8.51 -22.11 36.66
CA ARG A 145 -9.12 -22.16 38.00
C ARG A 145 -10.04 -23.36 38.19
N SER A 146 -10.59 -23.95 37.11
CA SER A 146 -11.46 -25.14 37.22
C SER A 146 -10.73 -26.35 37.82
N GLY A 147 -9.39 -26.37 37.78
CA GLY A 147 -8.59 -27.38 38.44
C GLY A 147 -8.75 -27.44 39.98
N TYR A 148 -9.32 -26.39 40.59
CA TYR A 148 -9.70 -26.42 42.02
C TYR A 148 -11.08 -27.09 42.28
N GLN A 149 -11.85 -27.40 41.25
CA GLN A 149 -13.18 -27.95 41.34
C GLN A 149 -13.16 -29.44 40.95
N PRO A 150 -14.13 -30.25 41.44
CA PRO A 150 -14.29 -31.61 40.97
C PRO A 150 -14.69 -31.65 39.51
N GLN A 151 -14.10 -32.53 38.73
CA GLN A 151 -14.44 -32.81 37.35
C GLN A 151 -15.46 -33.94 37.32
N LEU A 152 -16.55 -33.73 36.61
CA LEU A 152 -17.59 -34.75 36.37
C LEU A 152 -17.54 -35.17 34.90
N GLU A 153 -17.40 -36.46 34.68
CA GLU A 153 -17.34 -37.03 33.33
C GLU A 153 -18.41 -38.11 33.22
N ALA A 154 -19.25 -38.04 32.21
CA ALA A 154 -20.17 -39.10 31.85
C ALA A 154 -19.61 -39.86 30.64
N PHE A 155 -19.58 -41.16 30.73
CA PHE A 155 -19.09 -42.01 29.65
C PHE A 155 -20.09 -43.09 29.30
N GLY A 156 -20.10 -43.46 28.00
CA GLY A 156 -20.85 -44.60 27.48
C GLY A 156 -20.05 -45.26 26.38
N ALA A 157 -19.90 -46.59 26.48
CA ALA A 157 -19.23 -47.36 25.47
C ALA A 157 -20.07 -48.61 25.14
N TYR A 158 -20.01 -49.05 23.92
CA TYR A 158 -20.48 -50.37 23.50
C TYR A 158 -19.27 -51.14 23.00
N ASP A 159 -18.91 -52.18 23.79
CA ASP A 159 -17.76 -53.00 23.51
C ASP A 159 -18.18 -54.26 22.75
N TRP A 160 -17.45 -54.51 21.69
CA TRP A 160 -17.64 -55.67 20.87
C TRP A 160 -16.31 -56.41 20.70
N VAL A 161 -16.20 -57.59 21.32
CA VAL A 161 -14.98 -58.41 21.30
C VAL A 161 -15.28 -59.73 20.64
N ARG A 162 -14.45 -60.11 19.71
CA ARG A 162 -14.51 -61.41 19.03
C ARG A 162 -13.26 -62.23 19.37
N GLY A 163 -13.47 -63.42 20.01
CA GLY A 163 -12.39 -64.34 20.33
C GLY A 163 -11.54 -63.97 21.55
N GLY A 164 -11.12 -64.97 22.31
CA GLY A 164 -10.14 -64.87 23.39
C GLY A 164 -9.14 -66.03 23.29
N PRO A 165 -8.03 -66.01 24.04
CA PRO A 165 -6.92 -66.97 23.88
C PRO A 165 -7.27 -68.40 24.18
N THR A 166 -8.49 -68.73 24.68
CA THR A 166 -8.96 -70.05 25.03
C THR A 166 -10.33 -70.43 24.44
N THR A 167 -10.89 -69.61 23.57
CA THR A 167 -12.26 -69.72 23.06
C THR A 167 -12.31 -69.87 21.55
N ALA A 168 -13.28 -70.66 21.03
CA ALA A 168 -13.48 -70.82 19.60
C ALA A 168 -13.80 -69.51 18.91
N TRP A 169 -13.40 -69.40 17.66
CA TRP A 169 -13.56 -68.14 16.83
C TRP A 169 -15.01 -67.62 16.78
N ASN A 170 -15.98 -68.35 17.23
CA ASN A 170 -17.41 -68.01 17.25
C ASN A 170 -17.88 -67.37 18.55
N ASP A 171 -17.03 -67.25 19.57
CA ASP A 171 -17.43 -66.64 20.84
C ASP A 171 -17.40 -65.11 20.71
N ARG A 172 -18.58 -64.53 20.56
CA ARG A 172 -18.82 -63.11 20.48
C ARG A 172 -19.34 -62.60 21.81
N ARG A 173 -18.67 -61.60 22.38
CA ARG A 173 -19.14 -60.93 23.58
C ARG A 173 -19.35 -59.45 23.22
N ASP A 174 -20.54 -58.97 23.51
CA ASP A 174 -20.91 -57.62 23.36
C ASP A 174 -21.62 -57.10 24.61
N GLY A 175 -21.41 -55.84 24.94
CA GLY A 175 -22.01 -55.25 26.13
C GLY A 175 -21.92 -53.73 26.16
N TRP A 176 -22.81 -53.17 26.93
CA TRP A 176 -22.83 -51.73 27.22
C TRP A 176 -22.12 -51.45 28.53
N THR A 177 -21.29 -50.40 28.52
CA THR A 177 -20.73 -49.78 29.71
C THR A 177 -21.16 -48.34 29.73
N ALA A 178 -21.86 -47.90 30.75
CA ALA A 178 -22.24 -46.50 30.94
C ALA A 178 -22.06 -46.13 32.40
N GLY A 179 -21.59 -44.91 32.64
CA GLY A 179 -21.36 -44.45 33.99
C GLY A 179 -21.09 -42.96 34.08
N VAL A 180 -21.01 -42.51 35.33
CA VAL A 180 -20.58 -41.13 35.67
C VAL A 180 -19.41 -41.29 36.64
N GLN A 181 -18.34 -40.59 36.32
CA GLN A 181 -17.12 -40.52 37.13
C GLN A 181 -16.94 -39.12 37.68
N ALA A 182 -16.63 -38.97 38.97
CA ALA A 182 -16.23 -37.73 39.59
C ALA A 182 -14.77 -37.86 40.07
N GLN A 183 -13.94 -36.92 39.66
CA GLN A 183 -12.55 -36.88 40.08
C GLN A 183 -12.25 -35.49 40.68
N TRP A 184 -11.67 -35.49 41.87
CA TRP A 184 -11.26 -34.25 42.54
C TRP A 184 -9.88 -34.43 43.17
N SER A 185 -8.94 -33.59 42.69
CA SER A 185 -7.57 -33.51 43.24
C SER A 185 -7.54 -32.57 44.44
N ILE A 186 -7.72 -33.10 45.67
CA ILE A 186 -7.71 -32.31 46.90
C ILE A 186 -6.33 -31.68 47.15
N PHE A 187 -5.26 -32.37 46.73
CA PHE A 187 -3.90 -31.89 46.80
C PHE A 187 -3.14 -32.29 45.52
N ASP A 188 -2.65 -31.27 44.78
CA ASP A 188 -1.97 -31.45 43.50
C ASP A 188 -0.52 -30.91 43.54
N GLY A 189 0.08 -30.75 44.74
CA GLY A 189 1.42 -30.19 44.85
C GLY A 189 1.55 -28.72 44.34
N ARG A 190 0.47 -27.94 44.35
CA ARG A 190 0.36 -26.55 43.84
C ARG A 190 0.41 -26.43 42.30
N ALA A 191 0.23 -27.55 41.57
CA ALA A 191 0.22 -27.51 40.10
C ALA A 191 -0.86 -26.58 39.54
N THR A 192 -2.09 -26.67 40.11
CA THR A 192 -3.19 -25.74 39.71
C THR A 192 -2.85 -24.28 40.03
N ALA A 193 -2.25 -23.99 41.19
CA ALA A 193 -1.82 -22.64 41.54
C ALA A 193 -0.79 -22.08 40.53
N GLY A 194 0.17 -22.93 40.13
CA GLY A 194 1.16 -22.59 39.09
C GLY A 194 0.50 -22.30 37.72
N LYS A 195 -0.45 -23.16 37.28
CA LYS A 195 -1.19 -22.95 36.01
C LYS A 195 -2.00 -21.65 36.03
N VAL A 196 -2.65 -21.32 37.15
CA VAL A 196 -3.40 -20.06 37.31
C VAL A 196 -2.46 -18.86 37.26
N ALA A 197 -1.30 -18.92 37.92
CA ALA A 197 -0.31 -17.85 37.89
C ALA A 197 0.23 -17.63 36.46
N GLN A 198 0.54 -18.73 35.76
CA GLN A 198 0.97 -18.67 34.36
C GLN A 198 -0.09 -18.04 33.45
N SER A 199 -1.35 -18.48 33.54
CA SER A 199 -2.44 -17.95 32.71
C SER A 199 -2.69 -16.45 33.00
N LYS A 200 -2.56 -16.02 34.27
CA LYS A 200 -2.66 -14.59 34.62
C LYS A 200 -1.52 -13.76 34.04
N SER A 201 -0.30 -14.29 34.02
CA SER A 201 0.85 -13.60 33.42
C SER A 201 0.68 -13.48 31.89
N GLN A 202 0.18 -14.53 31.22
CA GLN A 202 -0.16 -14.49 29.81
C GLN A 202 -1.24 -13.46 29.51
N LEU A 203 -2.30 -13.40 30.31
CA LEU A 203 -3.34 -12.36 30.16
C LEU A 203 -2.75 -10.94 30.33
N ALA A 204 -1.87 -10.74 31.31
CA ALA A 204 -1.20 -9.45 31.49
C ALA A 204 -0.35 -9.07 30.27
N GLN A 205 0.39 -10.01 29.69
CA GLN A 205 1.14 -9.79 28.45
C GLN A 205 0.21 -9.39 27.29
N THR A 206 -0.91 -10.10 27.12
CA THR A 206 -1.88 -9.78 26.04
C THR A 206 -2.48 -8.37 26.20
N ARG A 207 -2.74 -7.94 27.45
CA ARG A 207 -3.21 -6.57 27.73
C ARG A 207 -2.17 -5.53 27.39
N LEU A 208 -0.90 -5.75 27.75
CA LEU A 208 0.21 -4.85 27.38
C LEU A 208 0.38 -4.78 25.84
N THR A 209 0.22 -5.89 25.14
CA THR A 209 0.23 -5.89 23.66
C THR A 209 -0.93 -5.08 23.08
N LEU A 210 -2.11 -5.08 23.72
CA LEU A 210 -3.22 -4.22 23.32
C LEU A 210 -2.86 -2.73 23.45
N ASP A 211 -2.29 -2.35 24.59
CA ASP A 211 -1.88 -0.96 24.85
C ASP A 211 -0.77 -0.52 23.89
N GLU A 212 0.23 -1.37 23.66
CA GLU A 212 1.31 -1.12 22.68
C GLU A 212 0.77 -0.93 21.27
N THR A 213 -0.15 -1.81 20.85
CA THR A 213 -0.78 -1.71 19.53
C THR A 213 -1.61 -0.43 19.38
N ALA A 214 -2.32 -0.03 20.45
CA ALA A 214 -3.09 1.21 20.45
C ALA A 214 -2.18 2.44 20.27
N LEU A 215 -1.04 2.47 20.95
CA LEU A 215 -0.03 3.53 20.81
C LEU A 215 0.60 3.53 19.41
N ALA A 216 0.91 2.36 18.87
CA ALA A 216 1.46 2.23 17.52
C ALA A 216 0.48 2.76 16.44
N ILE A 217 -0.82 2.44 16.58
CA ILE A 217 -1.88 2.96 15.70
C ILE A 217 -2.01 4.49 15.83
N GLU A 218 -1.94 5.04 17.04
CA GLU A 218 -1.96 6.48 17.25
C GLU A 218 -0.80 7.17 16.51
N VAL A 219 0.41 6.62 16.60
CA VAL A 219 1.58 7.14 15.87
C VAL A 219 1.38 7.04 14.36
N GLN A 220 0.83 5.93 13.87
CA GLN A 220 0.53 5.77 12.42
C GLN A 220 -0.47 6.82 11.92
N VAL A 221 -1.55 7.06 12.67
CA VAL A 221 -2.56 8.07 12.31
C VAL A 221 -1.95 9.48 12.29
N ARG A 222 -1.16 9.83 13.31
CA ARG A 222 -0.46 11.13 13.36
C ARG A 222 0.50 11.32 12.21
N ARG A 223 1.27 10.28 11.86
CA ARG A 223 2.17 10.31 10.69
C ARG A 223 1.38 10.49 9.39
N ALA A 224 0.33 9.71 9.19
CA ALA A 224 -0.50 9.80 8.00
C ALA A 224 -1.15 11.20 7.86
N HIS A 225 -1.65 11.77 8.96
CA HIS A 225 -2.21 13.12 8.98
C HIS A 225 -1.16 14.18 8.64
N SER A 226 0.05 14.09 9.24
CA SER A 226 1.16 15.00 8.93
C SER A 226 1.62 14.89 7.47
N SER A 227 1.72 13.66 6.94
CA SER A 227 2.06 13.46 5.51
C SER A 227 0.98 13.97 4.56
N LEU A 228 -0.28 13.90 4.96
CA LEU A 228 -1.39 14.49 4.18
C LEU A 228 -1.29 16.01 4.16
N GLN A 229 -0.99 16.63 5.30
CA GLN A 229 -0.77 18.07 5.39
C GLN A 229 0.42 18.50 4.52
N GLU A 230 1.55 17.81 4.62
CA GLU A 230 2.72 18.06 3.78
C GLU A 230 2.39 17.96 2.29
N ALA A 231 1.65 16.93 1.88
CA ALA A 231 1.23 16.76 0.49
C ALA A 231 0.34 17.92 0.01
N TRP A 232 -0.58 18.40 0.86
CA TRP A 232 -1.40 19.57 0.55
C TRP A 232 -0.59 20.83 0.32
N GLU A 233 0.30 21.14 1.26
CA GLU A 233 1.17 22.33 1.16
C GLU A 233 2.08 22.23 -0.08
N MET A 234 2.55 21.03 -0.41
CA MET A 234 3.35 20.76 -1.60
C MET A 234 2.55 20.98 -2.89
N VAL A 235 1.33 20.46 -3.00
CA VAL A 235 0.47 20.67 -4.17
C VAL A 235 0.17 22.15 -4.39
N GLU A 236 -0.15 22.90 -3.32
CA GLU A 236 -0.38 24.34 -3.44
C GLU A 236 0.88 25.08 -3.89
N SER A 237 2.03 24.74 -3.32
CA SER A 237 3.31 25.37 -3.67
C SER A 237 3.74 25.06 -5.10
N THR A 238 3.70 23.78 -5.50
CA THR A 238 4.11 23.37 -6.85
C THR A 238 3.16 23.89 -7.92
N GLY A 239 1.87 24.01 -7.63
CA GLY A 239 0.91 24.66 -8.53
C GLY A 239 1.33 26.09 -8.91
N LYS A 240 1.76 26.89 -7.92
CA LYS A 240 2.29 28.24 -8.15
C LYS A 240 3.58 28.24 -8.97
N VAL A 241 4.46 27.24 -8.74
CA VAL A 241 5.70 27.11 -9.53
C VAL A 241 5.38 26.81 -10.99
N VAL A 242 4.41 25.93 -11.28
CA VAL A 242 3.98 25.63 -12.64
C VAL A 242 3.42 26.87 -13.34
N GLU A 243 2.54 27.65 -12.67
CA GLU A 243 2.02 28.91 -13.22
C GLU A 243 3.13 29.90 -13.56
N GLN A 244 4.10 30.08 -12.67
CA GLN A 244 5.25 30.94 -12.89
C GLN A 244 6.14 30.47 -14.05
N ALA A 245 6.39 29.15 -14.14
CA ALA A 245 7.19 28.56 -15.21
C ALA A 245 6.52 28.71 -16.59
N VAL A 246 5.18 28.52 -16.67
CA VAL A 246 4.42 28.79 -17.90
C VAL A 246 4.57 30.24 -18.35
N GLU A 247 4.41 31.21 -17.43
CA GLU A 247 4.52 32.61 -17.76
C GLU A 247 5.96 32.98 -18.13
N ALA A 248 6.96 32.42 -17.44
CA ALA A 248 8.38 32.65 -17.79
C ALA A 248 8.70 32.16 -19.21
N LEU A 249 8.21 30.99 -19.60
CA LEU A 249 8.38 30.46 -20.96
C LEU A 249 7.68 31.36 -21.99
N ARG A 250 6.44 31.82 -21.71
CA ARG A 250 5.71 32.73 -22.58
C ARG A 250 6.48 34.04 -22.80
N LEU A 251 7.04 34.61 -21.74
CA LEU A 251 7.85 35.85 -21.82
C LEU A 251 9.17 35.61 -22.54
N ALA A 252 9.85 34.49 -22.30
CA ALA A 252 11.10 34.13 -22.99
C ALA A 252 10.87 34.01 -24.50
N ASN A 253 9.79 33.36 -24.93
CA ASN A 253 9.42 33.28 -26.35
C ASN A 253 9.14 34.66 -26.95
N ALA A 254 8.30 35.47 -26.33
CA ALA A 254 7.96 36.80 -26.81
C ALA A 254 9.21 37.72 -26.94
N ARG A 255 10.12 37.66 -25.98
CA ARG A 255 11.40 38.43 -26.03
C ARG A 255 12.34 37.86 -27.09
N ASN A 256 12.39 36.57 -27.31
CA ASN A 256 13.20 35.98 -28.38
C ASN A 256 12.66 36.36 -29.75
N ASP A 257 11.35 36.40 -29.95
CA ASP A 257 10.72 36.85 -31.22
C ASP A 257 10.96 38.31 -31.48
N ALA A 258 11.06 39.16 -30.43
CA ALA A 258 11.44 40.54 -30.54
C ALA A 258 12.96 40.78 -30.67
N GLY A 259 13.78 39.73 -30.69
CA GLY A 259 15.24 39.80 -30.72
C GLY A 259 15.89 40.27 -29.41
N ALA A 260 15.15 40.33 -28.30
CA ALA A 260 15.59 40.82 -27.00
C ALA A 260 15.99 39.70 -26.01
N ALA A 261 15.90 38.43 -26.40
CA ALA A 261 16.37 37.26 -25.66
C ALA A 261 17.01 36.24 -26.58
N THR A 262 17.82 35.37 -26.02
CA THR A 262 18.51 34.32 -26.74
C THR A 262 17.68 33.04 -26.80
N GLN A 263 17.97 32.12 -27.74
CA GLN A 263 17.41 30.78 -27.78
C GLN A 263 17.73 29.98 -26.48
N LEU A 264 18.83 30.30 -25.82
CA LEU A 264 19.19 29.71 -24.53
C LEU A 264 18.18 30.04 -23.44
N ASP A 265 17.71 31.30 -23.40
CA ASP A 265 16.73 31.73 -22.40
C ASP A 265 15.40 30.96 -22.56
N VAL A 266 15.00 30.75 -23.81
CA VAL A 266 13.80 29.92 -24.14
C VAL A 266 13.99 28.46 -23.68
N LEU A 267 15.12 27.83 -24.04
CA LEU A 267 15.42 26.47 -23.63
C LEU A 267 15.48 26.29 -22.11
N THR A 268 16.12 27.26 -21.42
CA THR A 268 16.21 27.24 -19.94
C THR A 268 14.81 27.33 -19.31
N SER A 269 13.98 28.25 -19.82
CA SER A 269 12.59 28.38 -19.34
C SER A 269 11.73 27.14 -19.64
N GLN A 270 11.99 26.44 -20.75
CA GLN A 270 11.31 25.21 -21.11
C GLN A 270 11.73 24.04 -20.19
N VAL A 271 13.03 23.91 -19.89
CA VAL A 271 13.50 22.91 -18.91
C VAL A 271 12.86 23.16 -17.56
N ALA A 272 12.84 24.41 -17.09
CA ALA A 272 12.21 24.78 -15.82
C ALA A 272 10.71 24.43 -15.80
N LEU A 273 9.98 24.63 -16.90
CA LEU A 273 8.57 24.22 -17.00
C LEU A 273 8.41 22.68 -16.97
N THR A 274 9.29 21.96 -17.67
CA THR A 274 9.24 20.49 -17.69
C THR A 274 9.54 19.90 -16.31
N GLU A 275 10.48 20.50 -15.56
CA GLU A 275 10.79 20.11 -14.18
C GLU A 275 9.67 20.46 -13.19
N ALA A 276 8.95 21.54 -13.42
CA ALA A 276 7.84 21.97 -12.57
C ALA A 276 6.58 21.08 -12.71
N ARG A 277 6.40 20.49 -13.88
CA ARG A 277 5.28 19.55 -14.20
C ARG A 277 5.58 18.12 -13.79
#